data_598002b6103d45847393ec0a33a0ed0a
#
_entry.id   598002b6103d45847393ec0a33a0ed0a
#
_cell.length_a   1.000
_cell.length_b   1.000
_cell.length_c   1.000
_cell.angle_alpha   90.00
_cell.angle_beta   90.00
_cell.angle_gamma   90.00
#
_symmetry.space_group_name_H-M   'P 1'
#
loop_
_entity.id
_entity.type
_entity.pdbx_description
1 polymer ?
#
loop_
_entity_poly.entity_id
_entity_poly.type
_entity_poly.pdbx_seq_one_letter_code
_entity_poly.pdbx_strand_id
1 'polypeptide(L)' 'MLTKKTKYALRAMTYLAQADGRGPVLIAELAREERIPRKFLERILLDLKTRGLLRSQKGKGGGYLLA' A
#
# COMPACT_ATOMS: atom_id res chain seq x y z
N MET A 1 -13.24 18.02 0.06
CA MET A 1 -13.76 16.66 -0.17
C MET A 1 -12.63 15.76 -0.64
N LEU A 2 -12.52 14.57 -0.10
CA LEU A 2 -11.47 13.63 -0.51
C LEU A 2 -11.87 12.89 -1.77
N THR A 3 -10.92 12.75 -2.70
CA THR A 3 -11.15 11.94 -3.89
C THR A 3 -11.07 10.46 -3.52
N LYS A 4 -11.56 9.59 -4.41
CA LYS A 4 -11.43 8.15 -4.21
C LYS A 4 -9.96 7.75 -4.05
N LYS A 5 -9.09 8.33 -4.87
CA LYS A 5 -7.66 8.04 -4.79
C LYS A 5 -7.12 8.35 -3.40
N THR A 6 -7.47 9.52 -2.85
CA THR A 6 -7.01 9.93 -1.53
C THR A 6 -7.55 9.00 -0.45
N LYS A 7 -8.84 8.65 -0.53
CA LYS A 7 -9.45 7.73 0.44
C LYS A 7 -8.74 6.38 0.42
N TYR A 8 -8.50 5.84 -0.77
CA TYR A 8 -7.80 4.56 -0.91
C TYR A 8 -6.37 4.65 -0.40
N ALA A 9 -5.68 5.77 -0.68
CA ALA A 9 -4.32 5.97 -0.20
C ALA A 9 -4.27 5.96 1.32
N LEU A 10 -5.19 6.66 1.97
CA LEU A 10 -5.26 6.69 3.43
C LEU A 10 -5.53 5.31 4.01
N ARG A 11 -6.44 4.56 3.39
CA ARG A 11 -6.75 3.20 3.84
C ARG A 11 -5.54 2.29 3.71
N ALA A 12 -4.83 2.39 2.59
CA ALA A 12 -3.62 1.60 2.37
C ALA A 12 -2.54 1.94 3.40
N MET A 13 -2.32 3.23 3.64
CA MET A 13 -1.34 3.68 4.62
C MET A 13 -1.70 3.21 6.02
N THR A 14 -2.97 3.29 6.40
CA THR A 14 -3.43 2.83 7.71
C THR A 14 -3.20 1.33 7.88
N TYR A 15 -3.50 0.56 6.83
CA TYR A 15 -3.26 -0.89 6.88
C TYR A 15 -1.78 -1.18 7.08
N LEU A 16 -0.92 -0.49 6.33
CA LEU A 16 0.52 -0.70 6.44
C LEU A 16 1.04 -0.28 7.81
N ALA A 17 0.49 0.77 8.38
CA ALA A 17 0.87 1.20 9.72
C ALA A 17 0.50 0.15 10.77
N GLN A 18 -0.67 -0.46 10.64
CA GLN A 18 -1.09 -1.51 11.56
C GLN A 18 -0.28 -2.79 11.39
N ALA A 19 0.25 -3.01 10.19
CA ALA A 19 1.08 -4.17 9.90
C ALA A 19 2.57 -3.90 10.14
N ASP A 20 2.92 -2.71 10.64
CA ASP A 20 4.30 -2.35 10.88
C ASP A 20 4.95 -3.33 11.87
N GLY A 21 6.18 -3.75 11.54
CA GLY A 21 6.86 -4.77 12.33
C GLY A 21 6.62 -6.19 11.87
N ARG A 22 5.57 -6.42 11.07
CA ARG A 22 5.28 -7.75 10.52
C ARG A 22 6.12 -8.05 9.28
N GLY A 23 6.65 -7.02 8.63
CA GLY A 23 7.36 -7.14 7.38
C GLY A 23 6.52 -6.64 6.21
N PRO A 24 7.02 -6.78 4.97
CA PRO A 24 6.34 -6.26 3.81
C PRO A 24 4.96 -6.88 3.60
N VAL A 25 4.02 -6.08 3.12
CA VAL A 25 2.65 -6.52 2.82
C VAL A 25 2.50 -6.65 1.31
N LEU A 26 2.05 -7.82 0.86
CA LEU A 26 1.81 -8.05 -0.56
C LEU A 26 0.67 -7.16 -1.06
N ILE A 27 0.81 -6.67 -2.30
CA ILE A 27 -0.23 -5.84 -2.89
C ILE A 27 -1.55 -6.63 -3.00
N ALA A 28 -1.47 -7.93 -3.26
CA ALA A 28 -2.66 -8.77 -3.34
C ALA A 28 -3.40 -8.82 -2.01
N GLU A 29 -2.67 -8.89 -0.90
CA GLU A 29 -3.27 -8.86 0.43
C GLU A 29 -3.96 -7.52 0.68
N LEU A 30 -3.25 -6.44 0.40
CA LEU A 30 -3.78 -5.10 0.63
C LEU A 30 -5.03 -4.83 -0.19
N ALA A 31 -4.99 -5.22 -1.46
CA ALA A 31 -6.14 -5.06 -2.35
C ALA A 31 -7.36 -5.84 -1.85
N ARG A 32 -7.12 -7.06 -1.38
CA ARG A 32 -8.19 -7.91 -0.88
C ARG A 32 -8.78 -7.39 0.43
N GLU A 33 -7.91 -7.08 1.38
CA GLU A 33 -8.35 -6.68 2.72
C GLU A 33 -9.03 -5.32 2.72
N GLU A 34 -8.55 -4.39 1.91
CA GLU A 34 -9.13 -3.05 1.85
C GLU A 34 -10.09 -2.87 0.70
N ARG A 35 -10.33 -3.93 -0.08
CA ARG A 35 -11.28 -3.92 -1.20
C ARG A 35 -10.98 -2.79 -2.17
N ILE A 36 -9.73 -2.67 -2.56
CA ILE A 36 -9.28 -1.67 -3.53
C ILE A 36 -8.96 -2.39 -4.83
N PRO A 37 -9.45 -1.93 -5.98
CA PRO A 37 -9.08 -2.55 -7.26
C PRO A 37 -7.57 -2.58 -7.41
N ARG A 38 -7.03 -3.75 -7.74
CA ARG A 38 -5.59 -3.96 -7.74
C ARG A 38 -4.84 -2.98 -8.64
N LYS A 39 -5.34 -2.77 -9.85
CA LYS A 39 -4.67 -1.85 -10.78
C LYS A 39 -4.66 -0.42 -10.26
N PHE A 40 -5.74 -0.02 -9.62
CA PHE A 40 -5.82 1.30 -8.99
C PHE A 40 -4.82 1.38 -7.84
N LEU A 41 -4.77 0.33 -7.02
CA LEU A 41 -3.87 0.27 -5.89
C LEU A 41 -2.40 0.30 -6.32
N GLU A 42 -2.06 -0.38 -7.41
CA GLU A 42 -0.71 -0.35 -7.94
C GLU A 42 -0.23 1.08 -8.20
N ARG A 43 -1.09 1.91 -8.79
CA ARG A 43 -0.75 3.30 -9.10
C ARG A 43 -0.62 4.12 -7.83
N ILE A 44 -1.51 3.88 -6.86
CA ILE A 44 -1.46 4.58 -5.57
C ILE A 44 -0.17 4.25 -4.83
N LEU A 45 0.18 2.98 -4.76
CA LEU A 45 1.38 2.56 -4.04
C LEU A 45 2.65 3.07 -4.70
N LEU A 46 2.68 3.07 -6.04
CA LEU A 46 3.81 3.60 -6.77
C LEU A 46 3.98 5.10 -6.50
N ASP A 47 2.88 5.84 -6.49
CA ASP A 47 2.91 7.27 -6.21
C ASP A 47 3.42 7.53 -4.79
N LEU A 48 2.91 6.79 -3.81
CA LEU A 48 3.35 6.95 -2.42
C LEU A 48 4.82 6.59 -2.25
N LYS A 49 5.28 5.55 -2.96
CA LYS A 49 6.69 5.19 -2.95
C LYS A 49 7.55 6.29 -3.55
N THR A 50 7.12 6.85 -4.67
CA THR A 50 7.85 7.93 -5.33
C THR A 50 7.97 9.15 -4.42
N ARG A 51 6.96 9.39 -3.58
CA ARG A 51 6.97 10.50 -2.63
C ARG A 51 7.76 10.19 -1.36
N GLY A 52 8.34 9.00 -1.25
CA GLY A 52 9.15 8.62 -0.11
C GLY A 52 8.37 8.15 1.10
N LEU A 53 7.06 7.92 0.96
CA LEU A 53 6.20 7.49 2.07
C LEU A 53 6.20 5.99 2.25
N LEU A 54 6.51 5.24 1.19
CA LEU A 54 6.56 3.79 1.22
C LEU A 54 7.87 3.29 0.66
N ARG A 55 8.21 2.07 1.04
CA ARG A 55 9.32 1.32 0.44
C ARG A 55 8.76 0.04 -0.15
N SER A 56 9.42 -0.49 -1.15
CA SER A 56 9.08 -1.80 -1.69
C SER A 56 10.23 -2.75 -1.50
N GLN A 57 9.91 -4.02 -1.29
CA GLN A 57 10.90 -5.07 -1.16
C GLN A 57 10.60 -6.14 -2.21
N LYS A 58 11.61 -6.47 -3.00
CA LYS A 58 11.44 -7.45 -4.07
C LYS A 58 11.77 -8.84 -3.57
N GLY A 59 11.32 -9.83 -4.35
CA GLY A 59 11.64 -11.22 -4.10
C GLY A 59 10.58 -11.92 -3.31
N LYS A 60 10.91 -13.14 -2.88
CA LYS A 60 9.99 -13.99 -2.13
C LYS A 60 9.68 -13.34 -0.77
N GLY A 61 8.41 -13.19 -0.48
CA GLY A 61 8.01 -12.52 0.74
C GLY A 61 8.06 -11.00 0.66
N GLY A 62 8.27 -10.45 -0.55
CA GLY A 62 8.33 -9.01 -0.75
C GLY A 62 6.97 -8.33 -0.69
N GLY A 63 6.96 -7.03 -0.90
CA GLY A 63 5.73 -6.24 -0.86
C GLY A 63 6.05 -4.80 -0.51
N TYR A 64 5.11 -4.16 0.17
CA TYR A 64 5.23 -2.75 0.54
C TYR A 64 5.23 -2.58 2.05
N LEU A 65 5.92 -1.55 2.51
CA LEU A 65 5.94 -1.18 3.92
C LEU A 65 6.18 0.32 4.04
N LEU A 66 5.89 0.86 5.22
CA LEU A 66 6.15 2.29 5.46
C LEU A 66 7.64 2.58 5.41
N ALA A 67 7.96 3.71 4.84
CA ALA A 67 9.36 4.15 4.77
C ALA A 67 9.89 4.53 6.14
#